data_aeb3a37c61227585ca396559e27ef1b5
#
_entry.id   aeb3a37c61227585ca396559e27ef1b5
#
_cell.length_a   1.000
_cell.length_b   1.000
_cell.length_c   1.000
_cell.angle_alpha   90.00
_cell.angle_beta   90.00
_cell.angle_gamma   90.00
#
_symmetry.space_group_name_H-M   'P 1'
#
loop_
_entity.id
_entity.type
_entity.pdbx_description
1 polymer ?
#
loop_
_entity_poly.entity_id
_entity_poly.type
_entity_poly.pdbx_seq_one_letter_code
_entity_poly.pdbx_strand_id
1 'polypeptide(L)'
;MNFFPTHNETGKSIVRRHSQALLQNGHLERSRQLRNLAIAAELDCPKYLLAPEINQLLQFIPDLHQRTLIETLWNTGARIHEALALTKGDFYLDEETPFVVLRTLKQREPKSSVTKNKVKIRPKRVVALFDPQYVQLMKSYFATMRLKNQSQIWPIQSDNTVRNWLRSAVEQAEVNGISYVVEPITCKTFRHSFAMHLIFNGVPLKVIQAYLGHKKSSSTDVYTKIFTLDAMLHFDISFR
;
A
#
# COMPACT_ATOMS: atom_id res chain seq x y z
N MET A 1 9.25 52.11 22.18
CA MET A 1 8.83 50.69 22.19
C MET A 1 8.57 50.28 20.75
N ASN A 2 9.50 49.63 20.11
CA ASN A 2 9.40 49.23 18.71
C ASN A 2 8.93 47.76 18.63
N PHE A 3 7.72 47.57 18.16
CA PHE A 3 7.23 46.26 17.74
C PHE A 3 7.67 46.01 16.28
N PHE A 4 8.62 45.10 16.06
CA PHE A 4 8.86 44.50 14.76
C PHE A 4 8.12 43.16 14.67
N PRO A 5 7.29 42.91 13.66
CA PRO A 5 6.70 41.60 13.46
C PRO A 5 7.75 40.65 12.91
N THR A 6 7.87 39.47 13.49
CA THR A 6 8.73 38.36 13.07
C THR A 6 8.23 37.75 11.76
N HIS A 7 8.67 38.30 10.63
CA HIS A 7 8.52 37.70 9.28
C HIS A 7 9.64 36.69 9.04
N ASN A 8 9.50 35.42 9.42
CA ASN A 8 10.41 34.40 8.86
C ASN A 8 9.91 32.93 8.91
N GLU A 9 8.74 32.63 9.43
CA GLU A 9 8.27 31.21 9.48
C GLU A 9 7.50 30.78 8.23
N THR A 10 6.74 31.67 7.62
CA THR A 10 5.96 31.39 6.41
C THR A 10 6.84 31.11 5.18
N GLY A 11 7.92 31.84 5.01
CA GLY A 11 8.84 31.64 3.87
C GLY A 11 9.57 30.30 3.92
N LYS A 12 10.04 29.89 5.11
CA LYS A 12 10.71 28.59 5.29
C LYS A 12 9.77 27.41 5.07
N SER A 13 8.49 27.55 5.42
CA SER A 13 7.50 26.48 5.22
C SER A 13 7.11 26.32 3.74
N ILE A 14 7.02 27.43 3.00
CA ILE A 14 6.72 27.43 1.55
C ILE A 14 7.90 26.81 0.77
N VAL A 15 9.12 27.21 1.08
CA VAL A 15 10.33 26.66 0.43
C VAL A 15 10.46 25.16 0.72
N ARG A 16 10.24 24.72 1.96
CA ARG A 16 10.25 23.28 2.31
C ARG A 16 9.17 22.50 1.56
N ARG A 17 7.95 23.02 1.46
CA ARG A 17 6.86 22.37 0.70
C ARG A 17 7.18 22.30 -0.79
N HIS A 18 7.75 23.33 -1.37
CA HIS A 18 8.14 23.35 -2.78
C HIS A 18 9.28 22.35 -3.06
N SER A 19 10.31 22.31 -2.21
CA SER A 19 11.39 21.34 -2.31
C SER A 19 10.90 19.90 -2.14
N GLN A 20 9.98 19.64 -1.21
CA GLN A 20 9.37 18.32 -1.04
C GLN A 20 8.52 17.91 -2.27
N ALA A 21 7.76 18.85 -2.84
CA ALA A 21 6.97 18.58 -4.05
C ALA A 21 7.86 18.27 -5.26
N LEU A 22 8.97 18.98 -5.42
CA LEU A 22 9.95 18.72 -6.48
C LEU A 22 10.63 17.36 -6.31
N LEU A 23 11.00 16.98 -5.09
CA LEU A 23 11.56 15.67 -4.78
C LEU A 23 10.54 14.55 -5.05
N GLN A 24 9.28 14.74 -4.64
CA GLN A 24 8.21 13.77 -4.89
C GLN A 24 7.92 13.61 -6.38
N ASN A 25 7.92 14.69 -7.16
CA ASN A 25 7.75 14.63 -8.60
C ASN A 25 8.91 13.90 -9.27
N GLY A 26 10.15 14.11 -8.83
CA GLY A 26 11.33 13.39 -9.31
C GLY A 26 11.25 11.89 -9.01
N HIS A 27 10.82 11.51 -7.81
CA HIS A 27 10.63 10.11 -7.44
C HIS A 27 9.52 9.44 -8.26
N LEU A 28 8.42 10.14 -8.51
CA LEU A 28 7.31 9.61 -9.32
C LEU A 28 7.73 9.38 -10.77
N GLU A 29 8.41 10.34 -11.35
CA GLU A 29 8.89 10.24 -12.74
C GLU A 29 9.89 9.09 -12.89
N ARG A 30 10.83 8.96 -11.96
CA ARG A 30 11.73 7.81 -11.88
C ARG A 30 11.00 6.49 -11.77
N SER A 31 10.00 6.39 -10.89
CA SER A 31 9.20 5.17 -10.72
C SER A 31 8.47 4.79 -12.02
N ARG A 32 7.97 5.78 -12.76
CA ARG A 32 7.33 5.60 -14.06
C ARG A 32 8.34 5.10 -15.11
N GLN A 33 9.51 5.72 -15.19
CA GLN A 33 10.58 5.32 -16.11
C GLN A 33 11.02 3.89 -15.85
N LEU A 34 11.26 3.51 -14.60
CA LEU A 34 11.65 2.15 -14.21
C LEU A 34 10.57 1.12 -14.59
N ARG A 35 9.29 1.43 -14.38
CA ARG A 35 8.20 0.55 -14.80
C ARG A 35 8.15 0.38 -16.31
N ASN A 36 8.28 1.47 -17.04
CA ASN A 36 8.28 1.44 -18.51
C ASN A 36 9.48 0.65 -19.07
N LEU A 37 10.66 0.81 -18.48
CA LEU A 37 11.85 0.00 -18.82
C LEU A 37 11.61 -1.49 -18.51
N ALA A 38 11.01 -1.82 -17.36
CA ALA A 38 10.70 -3.20 -17.03
C ALA A 38 9.73 -3.84 -18.03
N ILE A 39 8.74 -3.09 -18.49
CA ILE A 39 7.78 -3.54 -19.52
C ILE A 39 8.49 -3.70 -20.86
N ALA A 40 9.28 -2.71 -21.29
CA ALA A 40 10.01 -2.76 -22.57
C ALA A 40 11.04 -3.91 -22.62
N ALA A 41 11.65 -4.24 -21.47
CA ALA A 41 12.59 -5.35 -21.33
C ALA A 41 11.90 -6.71 -21.08
N GLU A 42 10.56 -6.77 -21.14
CA GLU A 42 9.75 -7.97 -20.87
C GLU A 42 10.10 -8.67 -19.56
N LEU A 43 10.51 -7.90 -18.55
CA LEU A 43 10.87 -8.45 -17.26
C LEU A 43 9.62 -9.01 -16.56
N ASP A 44 9.76 -10.21 -16.04
CA ASP A 44 8.74 -10.82 -15.16
C ASP A 44 8.70 -10.06 -13.82
N CYS A 45 8.13 -8.86 -13.84
CA CYS A 45 7.89 -8.00 -12.70
C CYS A 45 6.43 -8.08 -12.26
N PRO A 46 6.14 -7.90 -10.96
CA PRO A 46 4.76 -7.84 -10.49
C PRO A 46 4.00 -6.70 -11.15
N LYS A 47 2.73 -6.92 -11.46
CA LYS A 47 1.81 -5.87 -11.89
C LYS A 47 1.47 -4.96 -10.70
N TYR A 48 1.79 -3.66 -10.80
CA TYR A 48 1.54 -2.67 -9.75
C TYR A 48 1.13 -1.32 -10.33
N LEU A 49 0.35 -0.58 -9.56
CA LEU A 49 -0.02 0.80 -9.84
C LEU A 49 0.90 1.75 -9.07
N LEU A 50 1.12 2.93 -9.62
CA LEU A 50 1.77 4.05 -8.93
C LEU A 50 0.75 4.80 -8.07
N ALA A 51 1.20 5.53 -7.05
CA ALA A 51 0.31 6.26 -6.13
C ALA A 51 -0.72 7.18 -6.82
N PRO A 52 -0.37 7.98 -7.87
CA PRO A 52 -1.37 8.78 -8.58
C PRO A 52 -2.43 7.94 -9.30
N GLU A 53 -2.06 6.78 -9.84
CA GLU A 53 -2.99 5.88 -10.52
C GLU A 53 -3.99 5.27 -9.53
N ILE A 54 -3.52 4.93 -8.32
CA ILE A 54 -4.39 4.46 -7.23
C ILE A 54 -5.34 5.58 -6.80
N ASN A 55 -4.84 6.79 -6.57
CA ASN A 55 -5.66 7.93 -6.19
C ASN A 55 -6.72 8.24 -7.26
N GLN A 56 -6.39 8.10 -8.52
CA GLN A 56 -7.31 8.26 -9.64
C GLN A 56 -8.38 7.17 -9.64
N LEU A 57 -8.00 5.90 -9.44
CA LEU A 57 -8.95 4.78 -9.36
C LEU A 57 -9.92 4.94 -8.18
N LEU A 58 -9.44 5.42 -7.04
CA LEU A 58 -10.28 5.65 -5.85
C LEU A 58 -11.38 6.69 -6.07
N GLN A 59 -11.26 7.58 -7.06
CA GLN A 59 -12.33 8.53 -7.42
C GLN A 59 -13.56 7.82 -8.00
N PHE A 60 -13.37 6.64 -8.56
CA PHE A 60 -14.44 5.78 -9.10
C PHE A 60 -14.99 4.78 -8.07
N ILE A 61 -14.60 4.92 -6.79
CA ILE A 61 -15.12 4.14 -5.65
C ILE A 61 -15.72 5.14 -4.64
N PRO A 62 -16.90 5.69 -4.91
CA PRO A 62 -17.52 6.72 -4.07
C PRO A 62 -18.06 6.16 -2.75
N ASP A 63 -18.41 4.89 -2.68
CA ASP A 63 -18.91 4.26 -1.47
C ASP A 63 -17.81 4.16 -0.42
N LEU A 64 -18.05 4.75 0.75
CA LEU A 64 -17.07 4.87 1.81
C LEU A 64 -16.63 3.50 2.37
N HIS A 65 -17.54 2.53 2.43
CA HIS A 65 -17.24 1.19 2.92
C HIS A 65 -16.30 0.44 1.95
N GLN A 66 -16.56 0.53 0.65
CA GLN A 66 -15.70 -0.04 -0.39
C GLN A 66 -14.34 0.67 -0.41
N ARG A 67 -14.37 2.00 -0.40
CA ARG A 67 -13.18 2.84 -0.46
C ARG A 67 -12.22 2.56 0.69
N THR A 68 -12.72 2.53 1.93
CA THR A 68 -11.87 2.25 3.11
C THR A 68 -11.22 0.87 3.06
N LEU A 69 -11.87 -0.15 2.50
CA LEU A 69 -11.26 -1.46 2.29
C LEU A 69 -10.14 -1.40 1.26
N ILE A 70 -10.37 -0.76 0.11
CA ILE A 70 -9.35 -0.67 -0.95
C ILE A 70 -8.16 0.16 -0.48
N GLU A 71 -8.41 1.28 0.20
CA GLU A 71 -7.33 2.08 0.82
C GLU A 71 -6.57 1.29 1.89
N THR A 72 -7.24 0.40 2.64
CA THR A 72 -6.55 -0.49 3.58
C THR A 72 -5.62 -1.46 2.86
N LEU A 73 -6.05 -2.05 1.74
CA LEU A 73 -5.17 -2.92 0.94
C LEU A 73 -3.94 -2.15 0.42
N TRP A 74 -4.13 -0.90 0.01
CA TRP A 74 -3.07 -0.02 -0.46
C TRP A 74 -2.10 0.38 0.66
N ASN A 75 -2.61 0.82 1.81
CA ASN A 75 -1.80 1.36 2.90
C ASN A 75 -1.13 0.29 3.77
N THR A 76 -1.52 -0.98 3.64
CA THR A 76 -1.01 -2.07 4.51
C THR A 76 -0.37 -3.22 3.75
N GLY A 77 -0.59 -3.32 2.45
CA GLY A 77 -0.20 -4.49 1.67
C GLY A 77 -0.82 -5.80 2.16
N ALA A 78 -1.92 -5.75 2.90
CA ALA A 78 -2.62 -6.94 3.40
C ALA A 78 -3.12 -7.82 2.25
N ARG A 79 -3.19 -9.14 2.50
CA ARG A 79 -3.97 -10.03 1.63
C ARG A 79 -5.45 -9.78 1.86
N ILE A 80 -6.28 -9.94 0.82
CA ILE A 80 -7.72 -9.66 0.94
C ILE A 80 -8.36 -10.35 2.15
N HIS A 81 -8.10 -11.62 2.37
CA HIS A 81 -8.66 -12.32 3.53
C HIS A 81 -8.11 -11.83 4.88
N GLU A 82 -6.86 -11.32 4.92
CA GLU A 82 -6.29 -10.69 6.11
C GLU A 82 -7.01 -9.37 6.41
N ALA A 83 -7.28 -8.56 5.36
CA ALA A 83 -8.01 -7.30 5.48
C ALA A 83 -9.47 -7.55 5.93
N LEU A 84 -10.17 -8.48 5.29
CA LEU A 84 -11.56 -8.83 5.65
C LEU A 84 -11.71 -9.38 7.08
N ALA A 85 -10.64 -9.93 7.66
CA ALA A 85 -10.65 -10.43 9.04
C ALA A 85 -10.30 -9.35 10.09
N LEU A 86 -10.01 -8.11 9.67
CA LEU A 86 -9.68 -7.02 10.59
C LEU A 86 -10.88 -6.57 11.38
N THR A 87 -10.63 -6.28 12.65
CA THR A 87 -11.56 -5.63 13.56
C THR A 87 -11.05 -4.23 13.90
N LYS A 88 -11.94 -3.35 14.42
CA LYS A 88 -11.51 -2.03 14.89
C LYS A 88 -10.36 -2.12 15.89
N GLY A 89 -10.37 -3.11 16.78
CA GLY A 89 -9.34 -3.32 17.81
C GLY A 89 -7.97 -3.77 17.26
N ASP A 90 -7.84 -4.06 15.95
CA ASP A 90 -6.55 -4.33 15.32
C ASP A 90 -5.84 -3.04 14.86
N PHE A 91 -6.52 -1.89 14.89
CA PHE A 91 -5.98 -0.58 14.52
C PHE A 91 -5.60 0.23 15.74
N TYR A 92 -4.39 0.74 15.75
CA TYR A 92 -3.81 1.60 16.78
C TYR A 92 -3.54 2.97 16.13
N LEU A 93 -4.61 3.79 16.02
CA LEU A 93 -4.59 5.02 15.25
C LEU A 93 -4.21 6.26 16.07
N ASP A 94 -4.28 6.18 17.40
CA ASP A 94 -4.02 7.29 18.32
C ASP A 94 -2.59 7.29 18.87
N GLU A 95 -1.78 6.31 18.45
CA GLU A 95 -0.37 6.23 18.79
C GLU A 95 0.44 7.30 18.05
N GLU A 96 1.60 7.66 18.59
CA GLU A 96 2.55 8.57 17.93
C GLU A 96 2.95 8.05 16.54
N THR A 97 3.12 6.74 16.42
CA THR A 97 3.31 6.05 15.14
C THR A 97 2.13 5.11 14.93
N PRO A 98 1.09 5.51 14.18
CA PRO A 98 -0.07 4.66 13.94
C PRO A 98 0.28 3.36 13.24
N PHE A 99 -0.38 2.26 13.61
CA PHE A 99 -0.14 0.96 13.02
C PHE A 99 -1.38 0.06 13.04
N VAL A 100 -1.32 -1.01 12.27
CA VAL A 100 -2.32 -2.08 12.26
C VAL A 100 -1.68 -3.44 12.51
N VAL A 101 -2.38 -4.33 13.20
CA VAL A 101 -1.95 -5.70 13.48
C VAL A 101 -2.66 -6.67 12.54
N LEU A 102 -1.94 -7.22 11.59
CA LEU A 102 -2.44 -8.19 10.63
C LEU A 102 -2.19 -9.63 11.11
N ARG A 103 -3.21 -10.50 11.01
CA ARG A 103 -3.11 -11.92 11.35
C ARG A 103 -2.97 -12.76 10.08
N THR A 104 -1.93 -13.58 9.98
CA THR A 104 -1.74 -14.47 8.83
C THR A 104 -2.74 -15.62 8.87
N LEU A 105 -3.65 -15.68 7.90
CA LEU A 105 -4.74 -16.66 7.86
C LEU A 105 -4.37 -17.99 7.18
N LYS A 106 -3.39 -17.99 6.24
CA LYS A 106 -2.96 -19.20 5.54
C LYS A 106 -1.71 -19.80 6.17
N GLN A 107 -1.88 -20.88 6.92
CA GLN A 107 -0.82 -21.88 7.08
C GLN A 107 -1.30 -23.16 6.37
N ARG A 108 -0.54 -23.61 5.35
CA ARG A 108 -0.64 -25.01 4.90
C ARG A 108 -0.20 -25.86 6.08
N GLU A 109 -1.11 -26.64 6.62
CA GLU A 109 -0.76 -27.63 7.64
C GLU A 109 0.13 -28.72 6.98
N PRO A 110 1.24 -29.12 7.63
CA PRO A 110 1.85 -30.38 7.27
C PRO A 110 0.82 -31.48 7.54
N LYS A 111 0.62 -32.39 6.55
CA LYS A 111 -0.37 -33.48 6.58
C LYS A 111 -0.17 -34.51 7.71
N SER A 112 0.74 -34.28 8.64
CA SER A 112 1.17 -35.27 9.65
C SER A 112 1.29 -34.68 11.06
N SER A 113 0.25 -34.04 11.62
CA SER A 113 0.24 -33.78 13.07
C SER A 113 -1.09 -34.17 13.70
N VAL A 114 -1.13 -35.41 14.15
CA VAL A 114 -2.13 -35.94 15.08
C VAL A 114 -1.81 -35.41 16.49
N THR A 115 -1.98 -34.11 16.71
CA THR A 115 -1.98 -33.54 18.07
C THR A 115 -3.10 -32.52 18.17
N LYS A 116 -4.23 -33.01 18.69
CA LYS A 116 -5.54 -32.34 18.69
C LYS A 116 -5.73 -31.19 19.70
N ASN A 117 -4.72 -30.70 20.45
CA ASN A 117 -4.95 -29.73 21.55
C ASN A 117 -3.94 -28.60 21.70
N LYS A 118 -3.27 -28.13 20.65
CA LYS A 118 -2.52 -26.87 20.76
C LYS A 118 -3.34 -25.70 20.21
N VAL A 119 -3.64 -24.71 21.08
CA VAL A 119 -4.17 -23.42 20.68
C VAL A 119 -3.25 -22.86 19.58
N LYS A 120 -3.73 -22.83 18.33
CA LYS A 120 -2.96 -22.37 17.19
C LYS A 120 -2.81 -20.85 17.27
N ILE A 121 -1.69 -20.38 17.79
CA ILE A 121 -1.34 -18.95 17.75
C ILE A 121 -1.04 -18.61 16.29
N ARG A 122 -1.93 -17.85 15.67
CA ARG A 122 -1.72 -17.35 14.31
C ARG A 122 -0.62 -16.28 14.33
N PRO A 123 0.40 -16.35 13.43
CA PRO A 123 1.42 -15.32 13.37
C PRO A 123 0.78 -13.96 13.11
N LYS A 124 1.18 -12.98 13.91
CA LYS A 124 0.80 -11.58 13.75
C LYS A 124 1.98 -10.80 13.19
N ARG A 125 1.68 -9.72 12.47
CA ARG A 125 2.66 -8.72 12.08
C ARG A 125 2.10 -7.33 12.26
N VAL A 126 2.96 -6.41 12.62
CA VAL A 126 2.65 -4.99 12.75
C VAL A 126 3.02 -4.32 11.43
N VAL A 127 2.12 -3.48 10.91
CA VAL A 127 2.39 -2.66 9.73
C VAL A 127 2.13 -1.21 10.11
N ALA A 128 3.16 -0.37 9.97
CA ALA A 128 3.05 1.07 10.21
C ALA A 128 2.14 1.71 9.16
N LEU A 129 1.35 2.70 9.57
CA LEU A 129 0.46 3.47 8.70
C LEU A 129 1.11 4.83 8.42
N PHE A 130 1.73 4.95 7.25
CA PHE A 130 2.54 6.11 6.89
C PHE A 130 1.73 7.29 6.37
N ASP A 131 0.47 7.06 5.93
CA ASP A 131 -0.38 8.10 5.37
C ASP A 131 -1.32 8.70 6.44
N PRO A 132 -1.10 9.96 6.86
CA PRO A 132 -1.98 10.62 7.83
C PRO A 132 -3.42 10.79 7.32
N GLN A 133 -3.62 10.92 6.00
CA GLN A 133 -4.96 11.07 5.43
C GLN A 133 -5.74 9.76 5.56
N TYR A 134 -5.09 8.63 5.31
CA TYR A 134 -5.68 7.31 5.54
C TYR A 134 -6.00 7.09 7.03
N VAL A 135 -5.10 7.46 7.94
CA VAL A 135 -5.34 7.36 9.39
C VAL A 135 -6.59 8.16 9.78
N GLN A 136 -6.70 9.39 9.29
CA GLN A 136 -7.86 10.25 9.56
C GLN A 136 -9.15 9.70 8.94
N LEU A 137 -9.08 9.16 7.72
CA LEU A 137 -10.19 8.48 7.06
C LEU A 137 -10.71 7.32 7.92
N MET A 138 -9.82 6.47 8.43
CA MET A 138 -10.21 5.34 9.27
C MET A 138 -10.79 5.76 10.62
N LYS A 139 -10.26 6.81 11.25
CA LYS A 139 -10.83 7.39 12.47
C LYS A 139 -12.27 7.87 12.23
N SER A 140 -12.48 8.63 11.16
CA SER A 140 -13.80 9.15 10.78
C SER A 140 -14.77 8.02 10.43
N TYR A 141 -14.30 7.00 9.70
CA TYR A 141 -15.09 5.83 9.35
C TYR A 141 -15.53 5.05 10.59
N PHE A 142 -14.63 4.78 11.54
CA PHE A 142 -14.96 4.07 12.77
C PHE A 142 -15.96 4.83 13.63
N ALA A 143 -15.87 6.16 13.68
CA ALA A 143 -16.81 7.01 14.39
C ALA A 143 -18.19 7.00 13.74
N THR A 144 -18.25 7.16 12.41
CA THR A 144 -19.50 7.17 11.63
C THR A 144 -20.25 5.85 11.74
N MET A 145 -19.53 4.75 11.60
CA MET A 145 -20.11 3.39 11.67
C MET A 145 -20.32 2.89 13.10
N ARG A 146 -19.92 3.66 14.12
CA ARG A 146 -20.01 3.30 15.55
C ARG A 146 -19.48 1.90 15.86
N LEU A 147 -18.37 1.52 15.23
CA LEU A 147 -17.81 0.18 15.35
C LEU A 147 -17.26 -0.07 16.76
N LYS A 148 -17.61 -1.23 17.33
CA LYS A 148 -17.01 -1.74 18.58
C LYS A 148 -15.64 -2.39 18.27
N ASN A 149 -14.76 -2.47 19.27
CA ASN A 149 -13.39 -3.00 19.08
C ASN A 149 -13.36 -4.41 18.49
N GLN A 150 -14.33 -5.27 18.83
CA GLN A 150 -14.40 -6.64 18.32
C GLN A 150 -15.19 -6.76 17.01
N SER A 151 -15.80 -5.68 16.52
CA SER A 151 -16.59 -5.71 15.29
C SER A 151 -15.68 -5.84 14.09
N GLN A 152 -16.00 -6.79 13.21
CA GLN A 152 -15.42 -6.86 11.87
C GLN A 152 -15.74 -5.57 11.11
N ILE A 153 -14.73 -4.99 10.47
CA ILE A 153 -14.87 -3.69 9.81
C ILE A 153 -15.66 -3.84 8.51
N TRP A 154 -15.31 -4.87 7.74
CA TRP A 154 -15.95 -5.18 6.46
C TRP A 154 -16.56 -6.59 6.51
N PRO A 155 -17.85 -6.74 6.86
CA PRO A 155 -18.52 -8.04 6.96
C PRO A 155 -18.88 -8.61 5.59
N ILE A 156 -17.85 -8.79 4.73
CA ILE A 156 -17.93 -9.31 3.38
C ILE A 156 -17.54 -10.78 3.39
N GLN A 157 -18.42 -11.64 2.87
CA GLN A 157 -18.21 -13.09 2.90
C GLN A 157 -17.33 -13.60 1.76
N SER A 158 -17.27 -12.87 0.63
CA SER A 158 -16.55 -13.32 -0.57
C SER A 158 -15.60 -12.25 -1.12
N ASP A 159 -14.38 -12.65 -1.44
CA ASP A 159 -13.43 -11.80 -2.15
C ASP A 159 -13.87 -11.46 -3.59
N ASN A 160 -14.80 -12.24 -4.17
CA ASN A 160 -15.40 -11.93 -5.46
C ASN A 160 -16.17 -10.61 -5.44
N THR A 161 -16.82 -10.26 -4.33
CA THR A 161 -17.48 -8.96 -4.15
C THR A 161 -16.49 -7.82 -4.35
N VAL A 162 -15.32 -7.91 -3.71
CA VAL A 162 -14.27 -6.88 -3.83
C VAL A 162 -13.69 -6.83 -5.25
N ARG A 163 -13.52 -7.97 -5.90
CA ARG A 163 -13.08 -8.02 -7.31
C ARG A 163 -14.08 -7.35 -8.25
N ASN A 164 -15.39 -7.52 -8.01
CA ASN A 164 -16.42 -6.87 -8.79
C ASN A 164 -16.40 -5.35 -8.59
N TRP A 165 -16.17 -4.85 -7.37
CA TRP A 165 -16.01 -3.42 -7.13
C TRP A 165 -14.84 -2.82 -7.90
N LEU A 166 -13.69 -3.50 -7.87
CA LEU A 166 -12.51 -3.05 -8.60
C LEU A 166 -12.75 -3.06 -10.11
N ARG A 167 -13.38 -4.12 -10.64
CA ARG A 167 -13.72 -4.20 -12.06
C ARG A 167 -14.63 -3.06 -12.47
N SER A 168 -15.71 -2.82 -11.72
CA SER A 168 -16.64 -1.72 -12.00
C SER A 168 -15.97 -0.35 -11.95
N ALA A 169 -15.04 -0.14 -10.98
CA ALA A 169 -14.29 1.11 -10.90
C ALA A 169 -13.36 1.31 -12.11
N VAL A 170 -12.71 0.24 -12.60
CA VAL A 170 -11.88 0.29 -13.81
C VAL A 170 -12.74 0.59 -15.04
N GLU A 171 -13.85 -0.12 -15.22
CA GLU A 171 -14.79 0.11 -16.32
C GLU A 171 -15.31 1.57 -16.33
N GLN A 172 -15.62 2.13 -15.16
CA GLN A 172 -16.02 3.54 -15.06
C GLN A 172 -14.88 4.50 -15.38
N ALA A 173 -13.66 4.20 -14.98
CA ALA A 173 -12.48 4.99 -15.31
C ALA A 173 -12.25 5.01 -16.83
N GLU A 174 -12.36 3.86 -17.50
CA GLU A 174 -12.22 3.72 -18.95
C GLU A 174 -13.27 4.53 -19.72
N VAL A 175 -14.54 4.50 -19.27
CA VAL A 175 -15.61 5.34 -19.83
C VAL A 175 -15.28 6.83 -19.73
N ASN A 176 -14.52 7.23 -18.70
CA ASN A 176 -14.04 8.60 -18.50
C ASN A 176 -12.67 8.89 -19.17
N GLY A 177 -12.22 8.00 -20.07
CA GLY A 177 -10.99 8.19 -20.84
C GLY A 177 -9.70 7.91 -20.07
N ILE A 178 -9.80 7.20 -18.95
CA ILE A 178 -8.64 6.82 -18.12
C ILE A 178 -8.34 5.35 -18.37
N SER A 179 -7.11 5.07 -18.84
CA SER A 179 -6.62 3.70 -19.02
C SER A 179 -5.45 3.42 -18.08
N TYR A 180 -5.35 2.19 -17.64
CA TYR A 180 -4.25 1.73 -16.76
C TYR A 180 -3.29 0.84 -17.56
N VAL A 181 -1.99 1.04 -17.34
CA VAL A 181 -0.94 0.22 -17.97
C VAL A 181 -0.98 -1.24 -17.46
N VAL A 182 -1.63 -1.45 -16.31
CA VAL A 182 -1.66 -2.74 -15.60
C VAL A 182 -3.07 -3.29 -15.59
N GLU A 183 -3.26 -4.45 -16.21
CA GLU A 183 -4.53 -5.19 -16.22
C GLU A 183 -4.31 -6.69 -16.00
N PRO A 184 -5.26 -7.38 -15.34
CA PRO A 184 -6.38 -6.84 -14.57
C PRO A 184 -5.93 -6.25 -13.22
N ILE A 185 -6.61 -5.19 -12.76
CA ILE A 185 -6.40 -4.63 -11.42
C ILE A 185 -7.14 -5.50 -10.41
N THR A 186 -6.41 -6.02 -9.43
CA THR A 186 -6.92 -6.95 -8.41
C THR A 186 -6.45 -6.56 -7.01
N CYS A 187 -6.99 -7.16 -5.97
CA CYS A 187 -6.48 -6.98 -4.60
C CYS A 187 -4.97 -7.30 -4.47
N LYS A 188 -4.45 -8.22 -5.30
CA LYS A 188 -3.03 -8.55 -5.34
C LYS A 188 -2.22 -7.40 -5.94
N THR A 189 -2.77 -6.68 -6.91
CA THR A 189 -2.15 -5.49 -7.51
C THR A 189 -1.87 -4.43 -6.45
N PHE A 190 -2.81 -4.13 -5.54
CA PHE A 190 -2.60 -3.18 -4.43
C PHE A 190 -1.47 -3.60 -3.50
N ARG A 191 -1.36 -4.89 -3.20
CA ARG A 191 -0.25 -5.41 -2.39
C ARG A 191 1.10 -5.26 -3.09
N HIS A 192 1.16 -5.47 -4.39
CA HIS A 192 2.37 -5.21 -5.17
C HIS A 192 2.68 -3.71 -5.24
N SER A 193 1.66 -2.88 -5.40
CA SER A 193 1.78 -1.42 -5.38
C SER A 193 2.34 -0.92 -4.05
N PHE A 194 1.83 -1.42 -2.92
CA PHE A 194 2.38 -1.13 -1.59
C PHE A 194 3.87 -1.47 -1.50
N ALA A 195 4.25 -2.68 -1.90
CA ALA A 195 5.65 -3.11 -1.86
C ALA A 195 6.54 -2.22 -2.73
N MET A 196 6.13 -1.95 -3.97
CA MET A 196 6.88 -1.12 -4.91
C MET A 196 6.97 0.34 -4.45
N HIS A 197 5.88 0.87 -3.86
CA HIS A 197 5.89 2.21 -3.29
C HIS A 197 6.90 2.34 -2.15
N LEU A 198 6.98 1.36 -1.25
CA LEU A 198 7.98 1.34 -0.19
C LEU A 198 9.41 1.21 -0.74
N ILE A 199 9.61 0.39 -1.78
CA ILE A 199 10.91 0.25 -2.46
C ILE A 199 11.36 1.60 -3.04
N PHE A 200 10.50 2.28 -3.78
CA PHE A 200 10.81 3.58 -4.38
C PHE A 200 11.06 4.67 -3.33
N ASN A 201 10.50 4.52 -2.12
CA ASN A 201 10.79 5.40 -0.98
C ASN A 201 12.00 4.92 -0.14
N GLY A 202 12.80 3.98 -0.63
CA GLY A 202 14.05 3.56 0.00
C GLY A 202 13.87 2.68 1.25
N VAL A 203 12.68 2.12 1.48
CA VAL A 203 12.47 1.21 2.63
C VAL A 203 13.24 -0.09 2.41
N PRO A 204 14.05 -0.54 3.39
CA PRO A 204 14.84 -1.76 3.24
C PRO A 204 13.98 -2.99 2.94
N LEU A 205 14.44 -3.84 2.01
CA LEU A 205 13.69 -5.01 1.53
C LEU A 205 13.27 -5.98 2.66
N LYS A 206 14.10 -6.08 3.72
CA LYS A 206 13.78 -6.90 4.91
C LYS A 206 12.58 -6.36 5.69
N VAL A 207 12.43 -5.04 5.76
CA VAL A 207 11.27 -4.39 6.39
C VAL A 207 10.02 -4.67 5.55
N ILE A 208 10.12 -4.52 4.23
CA ILE A 208 9.04 -4.83 3.28
C ILE A 208 8.63 -6.30 3.38
N GLN A 209 9.61 -7.21 3.46
CA GLN A 209 9.37 -8.64 3.67
C GLN A 209 8.56 -8.89 4.96
N ALA A 210 8.92 -8.21 6.06
CA ALA A 210 8.22 -8.30 7.34
C ALA A 210 6.79 -7.75 7.23
N TYR A 211 6.59 -6.57 6.65
CA TYR A 211 5.27 -5.97 6.43
C TYR A 211 4.36 -6.84 5.57
N LEU A 212 4.90 -7.45 4.52
CA LEU A 212 4.15 -8.37 3.67
C LEU A 212 3.92 -9.74 4.36
N GLY A 213 4.65 -10.08 5.40
CA GLY A 213 4.57 -11.39 6.05
C GLY A 213 4.99 -12.52 5.12
N HIS A 214 6.08 -12.32 4.36
CA HIS A 214 6.68 -13.34 3.52
C HIS A 214 7.60 -14.24 4.34
N LYS A 215 7.29 -15.54 4.41
CA LYS A 215 8.14 -16.52 5.12
C LYS A 215 9.45 -16.80 4.38
N LYS A 216 9.42 -16.76 3.05
CA LYS A 216 10.59 -16.99 2.17
C LYS A 216 11.00 -15.64 1.56
N SER A 217 12.30 -15.34 1.54
CA SER A 217 12.85 -14.16 0.85
C SER A 217 12.51 -14.18 -0.64
N SER A 218 12.53 -15.36 -1.28
CA SER A 218 12.20 -15.52 -2.70
C SER A 218 10.84 -14.91 -3.10
N SER A 219 9.88 -14.81 -2.16
CA SER A 219 8.62 -14.12 -2.42
C SER A 219 8.75 -12.60 -2.50
N THR A 220 9.85 -12.04 -2.01
CA THR A 220 10.16 -10.62 -2.05
C THR A 220 11.19 -10.30 -3.12
N ASP A 221 11.98 -11.30 -3.53
CA ASP A 221 13.03 -11.16 -4.55
C ASP A 221 12.46 -10.77 -5.93
N VAL A 222 11.18 -11.06 -6.17
CA VAL A 222 10.48 -10.62 -7.39
C VAL A 222 10.50 -9.09 -7.57
N TYR A 223 10.60 -8.35 -6.47
CA TYR A 223 10.70 -6.89 -6.50
C TYR A 223 12.13 -6.38 -6.75
N THR A 224 13.15 -7.22 -6.53
CA THR A 224 14.56 -6.80 -6.67
C THR A 224 14.98 -6.60 -8.12
N LYS A 225 14.27 -7.20 -9.05
CA LYS A 225 14.53 -7.04 -10.49
C LYS A 225 14.51 -5.58 -10.93
N ILE A 226 13.75 -4.73 -10.23
CA ILE A 226 13.68 -3.29 -10.52
C ILE A 226 14.99 -2.58 -10.17
N PHE A 227 15.77 -3.06 -9.19
CA PHE A 227 17.02 -2.44 -8.79
C PHE A 227 18.11 -2.52 -9.85
N THR A 228 18.11 -3.56 -10.69
CA THR A 228 19.06 -3.66 -11.80
C THR A 228 18.80 -2.59 -12.84
N LEU A 229 17.53 -2.26 -13.09
CA LEU A 229 17.16 -1.16 -13.98
C LEU A 229 17.47 0.18 -13.34
N ASP A 230 17.25 0.30 -12.04
CA ASP A 230 17.54 1.50 -11.29
C ASP A 230 19.03 1.85 -11.29
N ALA A 231 19.88 0.84 -11.19
CA ALA A 231 21.32 0.99 -11.34
C ALA A 231 21.71 1.57 -12.72
N MET A 232 21.03 1.18 -13.79
CA MET A 232 21.27 1.73 -15.13
C MET A 232 20.99 3.23 -15.23
N LEU A 233 20.09 3.76 -14.42
CA LEU A 233 19.75 5.18 -14.38
C LEU A 233 20.67 6.01 -13.45
N HIS A 234 21.47 5.35 -12.60
CA HIS A 234 22.25 6.01 -11.56
C HIS A 234 23.77 5.96 -11.79
N PHE A 235 24.24 4.92 -12.47
CA PHE A 235 25.66 4.72 -12.65
C PHE A 235 26.07 5.06 -14.08
N ASP A 236 26.84 6.15 -14.21
CA ASP A 236 27.56 6.46 -15.46
C ASP A 236 28.90 5.71 -15.42
N ILE A 237 28.88 4.46 -15.89
CA ILE A 237 30.05 3.58 -15.88
C ILE A 237 30.55 3.45 -17.30
N SER A 238 31.80 3.92 -17.57
CA SER A 238 32.53 3.70 -18.82
C SER A 238 33.50 2.53 -18.66
N PHE A 239 33.55 1.63 -19.65
CA PHE A 239 34.54 0.55 -19.75
C PHE A 239 35.66 0.88 -20.74
N ARG A 240 35.75 2.13 -21.19
CA ARG A 240 36.77 2.62 -22.13
C ARG A 240 37.41 3.91 -21.62
#